data_921f3e956f267844a40b3c7f5ac88271
#
_entry.id   921f3e956f267844a40b3c7f5ac88271
#
_cell.length_a   1.000
_cell.length_b   1.000
_cell.length_c   1.000
_cell.angle_alpha   90.00
_cell.angle_beta   90.00
_cell.angle_gamma   90.00
#
_symmetry.space_group_name_H-M   'P 1'
#
loop_
_entity.id
_entity.type
_entity.pdbx_description
1 polymer ?
#
loop_
_entity_poly.entity_id
_entity_poly.type
_entity_poly.pdbx_seq_one_letter_code
_entity_poly.pdbx_strand_id
1 'polypeptide(L)'
;MLVYRGHKGRLEMKVTARGRSAHAASNHLGDNAIYKLLPIIEAIKNMEPQLGDHEFLGHGKITVSDMHVKTPSINAVPDEATIFIDRRMTFGETKAAVLAQIEACIPVAVRDSVKLAELFYDDPSYTGYVFPVEKYFPAWAFPEDHPLVQAGQAARGVIGLAAAPASKWNFSTNGIYWAGKAGIPSIGFGPGDEVTAHTVNDSVSLADVVKATEFYAVLASQIPL
;
A
#
# COMPACT_ATOMS: atom_id res chain seq x y z
N MET A 1 -0.56 23.36 -6.10
CA MET A 1 -1.01 22.93 -4.74
C MET A 1 -2.53 22.69 -4.76
N LEU A 2 -2.96 21.50 -4.38
CA LEU A 2 -4.36 21.07 -4.36
C LEU A 2 -4.76 20.65 -2.94
N VAL A 3 -6.07 20.64 -2.65
CA VAL A 3 -6.60 19.94 -1.48
C VAL A 3 -6.71 18.46 -1.82
N TYR A 4 -6.15 17.60 -0.99
CA TYR A 4 -6.21 16.16 -1.13
C TYR A 4 -7.20 15.60 -0.11
N ARG A 5 -8.18 14.83 -0.57
CA ARG A 5 -9.27 14.30 0.26
C ARG A 5 -9.25 12.78 0.41
N GLY A 6 -8.14 12.15 0.03
CA GLY A 6 -7.97 10.69 0.16
C GLY A 6 -6.72 10.15 -0.49
N HIS A 7 -6.44 8.87 -0.19
CA HIS A 7 -5.45 8.07 -0.90
C HIS A 7 -5.76 6.57 -0.80
N LYS A 8 -5.14 5.79 -1.69
CA LYS A 8 -5.22 4.32 -1.66
C LYS A 8 -4.54 3.75 -0.43
N GLY A 9 -5.10 2.65 0.06
CA GLY A 9 -4.46 1.84 1.08
C GLY A 9 -3.36 0.95 0.51
N ARG A 10 -2.63 0.28 1.42
CA ARG A 10 -1.60 -0.70 1.09
C ARG A 10 -1.60 -1.84 2.11
N LEU A 11 -1.43 -3.06 1.64
CA LEU A 11 -1.14 -4.23 2.47
C LEU A 11 0.03 -4.99 1.85
N GLU A 12 1.08 -5.20 2.62
CA GLU A 12 2.24 -6.00 2.21
C GLU A 12 2.18 -7.38 2.86
N MET A 13 2.35 -8.40 2.04
CA MET A 13 2.22 -9.80 2.44
C MET A 13 3.31 -10.64 1.84
N LYS A 14 3.51 -11.84 2.39
CA LYS A 14 4.34 -12.89 1.78
C LYS A 14 3.62 -14.23 1.77
N VAL A 15 3.88 -15.01 0.72
CA VAL A 15 3.46 -16.40 0.63
C VAL A 15 4.70 -17.27 0.54
N THR A 16 4.88 -18.14 1.53
CA THR A 16 6.03 -19.04 1.61
C THR A 16 5.57 -20.48 1.37
N ALA A 17 6.16 -21.12 0.37
CA ALA A 17 6.01 -22.53 0.10
C ALA A 17 7.19 -23.32 0.65
N ARG A 18 6.91 -24.46 1.27
CA ARG A 18 7.90 -25.42 1.74
C ARG A 18 7.82 -26.71 0.96
N GLY A 19 8.96 -27.25 0.66
CA GLY A 19 9.12 -28.50 -0.08
C GLY A 19 10.12 -29.43 0.58
N ARG A 20 10.81 -30.21 -0.25
CA ARG A 20 11.87 -31.13 0.18
C ARG A 20 12.98 -31.12 -0.84
N SER A 21 14.22 -30.88 -0.38
CA SER A 21 15.39 -30.91 -1.25
C SER A 21 15.72 -32.33 -1.69
N ALA A 22 16.24 -32.44 -2.91
CA ALA A 22 16.80 -33.64 -3.50
C ALA A 22 17.82 -33.23 -4.56
N HIS A 23 18.67 -34.15 -4.99
CA HIS A 23 19.56 -33.92 -6.12
C HIS A 23 18.76 -33.66 -7.40
N ALA A 24 19.14 -32.67 -8.22
CA ALA A 24 18.37 -32.31 -9.41
C ALA A 24 18.20 -33.47 -10.41
N ALA A 25 19.23 -34.37 -10.53
CA ALA A 25 19.09 -35.55 -11.33
C ALA A 25 18.13 -36.63 -10.80
N SER A 26 17.71 -36.50 -9.52
CA SER A 26 16.73 -37.34 -8.84
C SER A 26 15.56 -36.50 -8.32
N ASN A 27 15.11 -35.52 -9.10
CA ASN A 27 14.12 -34.52 -8.72
C ASN A 27 12.77 -35.13 -8.27
N HIS A 28 12.45 -36.35 -8.75
CA HIS A 28 11.25 -37.10 -8.33
C HIS A 28 11.24 -37.48 -6.84
N LEU A 29 12.40 -37.46 -6.17
CA LEU A 29 12.52 -37.68 -4.72
C LEU A 29 12.35 -36.37 -3.92
N GLY A 30 12.37 -35.24 -4.59
CA GLY A 30 12.17 -33.92 -4.00
C GLY A 30 10.72 -33.44 -4.06
N ASP A 31 10.49 -32.23 -3.54
CA ASP A 31 9.24 -31.51 -3.65
C ASP A 31 9.60 -30.03 -3.84
N ASN A 32 9.38 -29.53 -5.06
CA ASN A 32 9.92 -28.24 -5.48
C ASN A 32 9.03 -27.08 -4.98
N ALA A 33 9.57 -26.27 -4.06
CA ALA A 33 8.87 -25.13 -3.49
C ALA A 33 8.51 -24.05 -4.53
N ILE A 34 9.36 -23.86 -5.58
CA ILE A 34 9.05 -22.90 -6.66
C ILE A 34 7.80 -23.36 -7.42
N TYR A 35 7.72 -24.64 -7.75
CA TYR A 35 6.59 -25.16 -8.54
C TYR A 35 5.25 -25.04 -7.80
N LYS A 36 5.27 -25.07 -6.46
CA LYS A 36 4.07 -24.82 -5.65
C LYS A 36 3.60 -23.37 -5.74
N LEU A 37 4.50 -22.40 -5.93
CA LEU A 37 4.16 -20.99 -6.04
C LEU A 37 3.64 -20.60 -7.43
N LEU A 38 3.97 -21.33 -8.49
CA LEU A 38 3.57 -20.98 -9.87
C LEU A 38 2.06 -20.78 -10.03
N PRO A 39 1.19 -21.74 -9.63
CA PRO A 39 -0.26 -21.55 -9.76
C PRO A 39 -0.78 -20.42 -8.88
N ILE A 40 -0.13 -20.13 -7.75
CA ILE A 40 -0.50 -19.03 -6.85
C ILE A 40 -0.16 -17.68 -7.52
N ILE A 41 1.03 -17.55 -8.10
CA ILE A 41 1.46 -16.35 -8.84
C ILE A 41 0.51 -16.09 -10.02
N GLU A 42 0.15 -17.14 -10.76
CA GLU A 42 -0.79 -17.03 -11.87
C GLU A 42 -2.18 -16.60 -11.41
N ALA A 43 -2.69 -17.17 -10.32
CA ALA A 43 -3.98 -16.79 -9.73
C ALA A 43 -3.97 -15.32 -9.26
N ILE A 44 -2.89 -14.86 -8.60
CA ILE A 44 -2.72 -13.47 -8.18
C ILE A 44 -2.70 -12.53 -9.38
N LYS A 45 -1.95 -12.86 -10.44
CA LYS A 45 -1.92 -12.08 -11.68
C LYS A 45 -3.30 -11.94 -12.31
N ASN A 46 -4.05 -13.03 -12.35
CA ASN A 46 -5.37 -13.08 -12.99
C ASN A 46 -6.47 -12.45 -12.12
N MET A 47 -6.20 -12.19 -10.85
CA MET A 47 -7.13 -11.53 -9.92
C MET A 47 -7.24 -10.02 -10.19
N GLU A 48 -6.21 -9.36 -10.69
CA GLU A 48 -6.17 -7.88 -10.77
C GLU A 48 -7.43 -7.26 -11.43
N PRO A 49 -7.97 -7.77 -12.55
CA PRO A 49 -9.17 -7.20 -13.17
C PRO A 49 -10.44 -7.30 -12.30
N GLN A 50 -10.43 -8.15 -11.27
CA GLN A 50 -11.57 -8.43 -10.38
C GLN A 50 -11.48 -7.66 -9.06
N LEU A 51 -10.40 -6.87 -8.86
CA LEU A 51 -10.22 -6.08 -7.64
C LEU A 51 -11.25 -4.95 -7.55
N GLY A 52 -11.50 -4.48 -6.33
CA GLY A 52 -12.43 -3.39 -6.08
C GLY A 52 -12.08 -2.12 -6.87
N ASP A 53 -13.10 -1.39 -7.26
CA ASP A 53 -12.98 -0.08 -7.90
C ASP A 53 -13.76 0.95 -7.10
N HIS A 54 -13.25 2.18 -7.05
CA HIS A 54 -13.89 3.30 -6.38
C HIS A 54 -13.82 4.53 -7.28
N GLU A 55 -14.94 5.22 -7.48
CA GLU A 55 -15.07 6.35 -8.41
C GLU A 55 -13.97 7.41 -8.26
N PHE A 56 -13.58 7.70 -7.02
CA PHE A 56 -12.56 8.69 -6.74
C PHE A 56 -11.15 8.09 -6.65
N LEU A 57 -10.95 7.01 -5.89
CA LEU A 57 -9.61 6.41 -5.71
C LEU A 57 -9.21 5.51 -6.88
N GLY A 58 -10.17 5.04 -7.65
CA GLY A 58 -9.96 4.14 -8.78
C GLY A 58 -9.68 2.70 -8.36
N HIS A 59 -9.32 1.89 -9.33
CA HIS A 59 -9.15 0.44 -9.25
C HIS A 59 -8.01 0.01 -8.33
N GLY A 60 -8.23 -1.01 -7.51
CA GLY A 60 -7.19 -1.68 -6.71
C GLY A 60 -6.08 -2.25 -7.59
N LYS A 61 -4.90 -2.46 -7.02
CA LYS A 61 -3.74 -3.04 -7.72
C LYS A 61 -3.08 -4.11 -6.88
N ILE A 62 -2.51 -5.11 -7.55
CA ILE A 62 -1.76 -6.17 -6.88
C ILE A 62 -0.50 -6.50 -7.70
N THR A 63 0.60 -6.71 -7.01
CA THR A 63 1.87 -7.06 -7.66
C THR A 63 2.62 -8.07 -6.80
N VAL A 64 3.10 -9.15 -7.41
CA VAL A 64 4.18 -9.95 -6.84
C VAL A 64 5.47 -9.19 -7.14
N SER A 65 6.03 -8.56 -6.11
CA SER A 65 7.10 -7.56 -6.24
C SER A 65 8.50 -8.13 -6.04
N ASP A 66 8.60 -9.29 -5.38
CA ASP A 66 9.88 -9.93 -5.11
C ASP A 66 9.71 -11.44 -4.90
N MET A 67 10.79 -12.20 -5.07
CA MET A 67 10.84 -13.66 -4.86
C MET A 67 12.17 -14.07 -4.27
N HIS A 68 12.14 -14.74 -3.13
CA HIS A 68 13.32 -15.34 -2.51
C HIS A 68 13.25 -16.85 -2.57
N VAL A 69 14.33 -17.49 -2.94
CA VAL A 69 14.44 -18.95 -3.03
C VAL A 69 15.59 -19.43 -2.16
N LYS A 70 15.30 -20.42 -1.32
CA LYS A 70 16.34 -21.11 -0.56
C LYS A 70 16.60 -22.47 -1.20
N THR A 71 17.84 -22.72 -1.52
CA THR A 71 18.33 -24.00 -2.06
C THR A 71 19.75 -24.24 -1.59
N PRO A 72 20.13 -25.46 -1.24
CA PRO A 72 21.51 -25.78 -0.85
C PRO A 72 22.50 -25.66 -2.03
N SER A 73 22.03 -25.78 -3.27
CA SER A 73 22.87 -25.73 -4.48
C SER A 73 22.00 -25.52 -5.71
N ILE A 74 22.59 -25.00 -6.81
CA ILE A 74 21.97 -24.95 -8.15
C ILE A 74 21.61 -26.35 -8.66
N ASN A 75 22.28 -27.38 -8.16
CA ASN A 75 22.06 -28.78 -8.53
C ASN A 75 21.09 -29.52 -7.59
N ALA A 76 20.29 -28.77 -6.82
CA ALA A 76 19.31 -29.32 -5.88
C ALA A 76 17.91 -28.78 -6.15
N VAL A 77 16.88 -29.56 -5.78
CA VAL A 77 15.50 -29.12 -5.73
C VAL A 77 15.35 -28.11 -4.60
N PRO A 78 14.83 -26.90 -4.83
CA PRO A 78 14.59 -25.91 -3.78
C PRO A 78 13.55 -26.37 -2.77
N ASP A 79 13.85 -26.23 -1.50
CA ASP A 79 12.99 -26.66 -0.40
C ASP A 79 12.20 -25.53 0.28
N GLU A 80 12.51 -24.27 -0.03
CA GLU A 80 11.72 -23.12 0.38
C GLU A 80 11.74 -22.04 -0.69
N ALA A 81 10.57 -21.46 -0.97
CA ALA A 81 10.44 -20.29 -1.83
C ALA A 81 9.39 -19.34 -1.24
N THR A 82 9.66 -18.06 -1.32
CA THR A 82 8.78 -17.01 -0.80
C THR A 82 8.55 -15.96 -1.85
N ILE A 83 7.31 -15.58 -2.10
CA ILE A 83 6.95 -14.40 -2.89
C ILE A 83 6.46 -13.29 -1.95
N PHE A 84 6.75 -12.04 -2.34
CA PHE A 84 6.31 -10.84 -1.66
C PHE A 84 5.27 -10.13 -2.52
N ILE A 85 4.21 -9.64 -1.88
CA ILE A 85 3.03 -9.09 -2.55
C ILE A 85 2.78 -7.69 -2.02
N ASP A 86 2.73 -6.70 -2.92
CA ASP A 86 2.23 -5.34 -2.68
C ASP A 86 0.77 -5.27 -3.18
N ARG A 87 -0.17 -5.03 -2.29
CA ARG A 87 -1.58 -4.86 -2.58
C ARG A 87 -2.00 -3.41 -2.32
N ARG A 88 -2.32 -2.67 -3.38
CA ARG A 88 -2.90 -1.32 -3.30
C ARG A 88 -4.41 -1.43 -3.21
N MET A 89 -4.94 -1.05 -2.06
CA MET A 89 -6.35 -1.17 -1.71
C MET A 89 -7.11 0.10 -2.11
N THR A 90 -8.33 -0.07 -2.61
CA THR A 90 -9.25 1.06 -2.80
C THR A 90 -10.17 1.24 -1.59
N PHE A 91 -10.97 2.31 -1.57
CA PHE A 91 -11.88 2.57 -0.44
C PHE A 91 -12.97 1.50 -0.35
N GLY A 92 -13.26 1.07 0.88
CA GLY A 92 -14.22 0.00 1.17
C GLY A 92 -13.60 -1.40 1.26
N GLU A 93 -12.36 -1.60 0.79
CA GLU A 93 -11.66 -2.87 0.99
C GLU A 93 -11.10 -2.98 2.41
N THR A 94 -11.24 -4.15 3.01
CA THR A 94 -10.73 -4.44 4.36
C THR A 94 -9.52 -5.39 4.30
N LYS A 95 -8.66 -5.31 5.32
CA LYS A 95 -7.52 -6.23 5.46
C LYS A 95 -7.97 -7.70 5.41
N ALA A 96 -9.02 -8.05 6.15
CA ALA A 96 -9.54 -9.41 6.21
C ALA A 96 -10.00 -9.92 4.83
N ALA A 97 -10.71 -9.08 4.06
CA ALA A 97 -11.16 -9.45 2.72
C ALA A 97 -9.98 -9.67 1.76
N VAL A 98 -8.96 -8.80 1.83
CA VAL A 98 -7.74 -8.94 0.99
C VAL A 98 -6.97 -10.22 1.34
N LEU A 99 -6.78 -10.51 2.63
CA LEU A 99 -6.13 -11.76 3.05
C LEU A 99 -6.89 -12.99 2.56
N ALA A 100 -8.23 -12.99 2.68
CA ALA A 100 -9.06 -14.07 2.18
C ALA A 100 -8.96 -14.25 0.65
N GLN A 101 -8.83 -13.16 -0.12
CA GLN A 101 -8.60 -13.24 -1.57
C GLN A 101 -7.28 -13.95 -1.90
N ILE A 102 -6.19 -13.63 -1.18
CA ILE A 102 -4.88 -14.28 -1.40
C ILE A 102 -4.91 -15.73 -0.93
N GLU A 103 -5.55 -16.03 0.22
CA GLU A 103 -5.71 -17.39 0.71
C GLU A 103 -6.46 -18.28 -0.29
N ALA A 104 -7.46 -17.71 -0.97
CA ALA A 104 -8.21 -18.41 -2.03
C ALA A 104 -7.36 -18.75 -3.26
N CYS A 105 -6.24 -18.03 -3.50
CA CYS A 105 -5.29 -18.35 -4.56
C CYS A 105 -4.44 -19.59 -4.26
N ILE A 106 -4.44 -20.09 -3.01
CA ILE A 106 -3.62 -21.23 -2.61
C ILE A 106 -4.39 -22.53 -2.93
N PRO A 107 -3.91 -23.35 -3.90
CA PRO A 107 -4.57 -24.60 -4.25
C PRO A 107 -4.65 -25.55 -3.04
N VAL A 108 -5.77 -26.25 -2.91
CA VAL A 108 -6.00 -27.23 -1.81
C VAL A 108 -4.86 -28.24 -1.72
N ALA A 109 -4.35 -28.70 -2.86
CA ALA A 109 -3.29 -29.73 -2.93
C ALA A 109 -1.96 -29.32 -2.26
N VAL A 110 -1.70 -28.02 -2.09
CA VAL A 110 -0.42 -27.52 -1.51
C VAL A 110 -0.63 -26.74 -0.21
N ARG A 111 -1.87 -26.60 0.25
CA ARG A 111 -2.24 -25.74 1.39
C ARG A 111 -1.46 -26.04 2.66
N ASP A 112 -1.23 -27.30 2.97
CA ASP A 112 -0.51 -27.73 4.19
C ASP A 112 0.98 -27.32 4.17
N SER A 113 1.53 -27.02 2.99
CA SER A 113 2.94 -26.68 2.80
C SER A 113 3.14 -25.22 2.37
N VAL A 114 2.07 -24.43 2.31
CA VAL A 114 2.09 -23.02 1.92
C VAL A 114 1.51 -22.17 3.04
N LYS A 115 2.18 -21.06 3.36
CA LYS A 115 1.75 -20.14 4.41
C LYS A 115 1.67 -18.72 3.87
N LEU A 116 0.51 -18.08 4.01
CA LEU A 116 0.32 -16.64 3.88
C LEU A 116 0.68 -15.96 5.20
N ALA A 117 1.36 -14.83 5.15
CA ALA A 117 1.63 -13.98 6.32
C ALA A 117 1.66 -12.50 5.92
N GLU A 118 1.18 -11.65 6.82
CA GLU A 118 1.36 -10.20 6.74
C GLU A 118 2.82 -9.84 7.02
N LEU A 119 3.27 -8.71 6.47
CA LEU A 119 4.58 -8.16 6.78
C LEU A 119 4.48 -7.09 7.88
N PHE A 120 5.55 -6.96 8.63
CA PHE A 120 5.69 -5.97 9.69
C PHE A 120 6.95 -5.12 9.48
N TYR A 121 6.93 -3.89 9.96
CA TYR A 121 8.13 -3.14 10.28
C TYR A 121 8.58 -3.60 11.67
N ASP A 122 9.62 -4.39 11.72
CA ASP A 122 10.14 -5.00 12.93
C ASP A 122 11.66 -4.82 13.07
N ASP A 123 12.24 -3.96 12.24
CA ASP A 123 13.64 -3.57 12.37
C ASP A 123 13.88 -2.81 13.68
N PRO A 124 14.97 -3.11 14.41
CA PRO A 124 15.32 -2.38 15.62
C PRO A 124 15.69 -0.93 15.31
N SER A 125 15.26 -0.02 16.18
CA SER A 125 15.75 1.35 16.18
C SER A 125 17.25 1.41 16.52
N TYR A 126 17.88 2.59 16.40
CA TYR A 126 19.29 2.78 16.79
C TYR A 126 19.58 2.43 18.25
N THR A 127 18.57 2.40 19.13
CA THR A 127 18.69 1.97 20.53
C THR A 127 18.50 0.47 20.73
N GLY A 128 18.23 -0.29 19.66
CA GLY A 128 17.90 -1.71 19.71
C GLY A 128 16.42 -2.00 20.05
N TYR A 129 15.61 -0.98 20.27
CA TYR A 129 14.18 -1.16 20.55
C TYR A 129 13.42 -1.59 19.29
N VAL A 130 12.66 -2.68 19.38
CA VAL A 130 11.81 -3.20 18.33
C VAL A 130 10.34 -2.87 18.66
N PHE A 131 9.66 -2.18 17.75
CA PHE A 131 8.23 -1.90 17.84
C PHE A 131 7.54 -2.42 16.57
N PRO A 132 7.04 -3.65 16.56
CA PRO A 132 6.44 -4.24 15.38
C PRO A 132 5.18 -3.49 14.98
N VAL A 133 5.16 -2.97 13.75
CA VAL A 133 4.01 -2.31 13.15
C VAL A 133 3.61 -3.05 11.88
N GLU A 134 2.36 -3.46 11.78
CA GLU A 134 1.86 -4.12 10.57
C GLU A 134 1.98 -3.22 9.33
N LYS A 135 2.42 -3.79 8.22
CA LYS A 135 2.48 -3.08 6.94
C LYS A 135 1.08 -3.03 6.29
N TYR A 136 0.11 -2.61 7.08
CA TYR A 136 -1.28 -2.37 6.68
C TYR A 136 -1.64 -0.90 6.84
N PHE A 137 -2.06 -0.31 5.75
CA PHE A 137 -2.42 1.10 5.63
C PHE A 137 -3.79 1.18 4.96
N PRO A 138 -4.87 1.43 5.71
CA PRO A 138 -6.21 1.50 5.12
C PRO A 138 -6.32 2.65 4.11
N ALA A 139 -7.12 2.44 3.07
CA ALA A 139 -7.56 3.53 2.20
C ALA A 139 -8.50 4.45 2.96
N TRP A 140 -8.49 5.72 2.62
CA TRP A 140 -9.47 6.68 3.12
C TRP A 140 -9.83 7.67 2.02
N ALA A 141 -11.07 8.13 2.06
CA ALA A 141 -11.56 9.17 1.17
C ALA A 141 -12.73 9.89 1.85
N PHE A 142 -12.78 11.21 1.72
CA PHE A 142 -13.92 12.01 2.10
C PHE A 142 -14.68 12.44 0.84
N PRO A 143 -16.01 12.58 0.91
CA PRO A 143 -16.80 13.14 -0.19
C PRO A 143 -16.40 14.62 -0.42
N GLU A 144 -16.63 15.09 -1.64
CA GLU A 144 -16.22 16.45 -2.00
C GLU A 144 -16.95 17.54 -1.20
N ASP A 145 -18.19 17.28 -0.83
CA ASP A 145 -19.03 18.15 -0.01
C ASP A 145 -18.73 18.07 1.51
N HIS A 146 -17.77 17.23 1.92
CA HIS A 146 -17.40 17.15 3.34
C HIS A 146 -16.94 18.53 3.86
N PRO A 147 -17.41 18.99 5.05
CA PRO A 147 -17.14 20.34 5.57
C PRO A 147 -15.65 20.72 5.58
N LEU A 148 -14.77 19.78 5.97
CA LEU A 148 -13.33 20.03 6.00
C LEU A 148 -12.74 20.18 4.59
N VAL A 149 -13.24 19.42 3.59
CA VAL A 149 -12.82 19.55 2.19
C VAL A 149 -13.25 20.92 1.66
N GLN A 150 -14.50 21.33 1.93
CA GLN A 150 -15.00 22.64 1.53
C GLN A 150 -14.26 23.78 2.21
N ALA A 151 -13.92 23.67 3.50
CA ALA A 151 -13.07 24.65 4.20
C ALA A 151 -11.68 24.76 3.54
N GLY A 152 -11.08 23.64 3.15
CA GLY A 152 -9.83 23.63 2.41
C GLY A 152 -9.93 24.30 1.03
N GLN A 153 -11.01 24.04 0.29
CA GLN A 153 -11.26 24.71 -0.99
C GLN A 153 -11.48 26.22 -0.83
N ALA A 154 -12.23 26.64 0.20
CA ALA A 154 -12.42 28.04 0.53
C ALA A 154 -11.09 28.72 0.88
N ALA A 155 -10.25 28.10 1.72
CA ALA A 155 -8.93 28.59 2.08
C ALA A 155 -8.03 28.79 0.84
N ARG A 156 -8.05 27.85 -0.13
CA ARG A 156 -7.34 28.01 -1.41
C ARG A 156 -7.79 29.27 -2.16
N GLY A 157 -9.09 29.50 -2.22
CA GLY A 157 -9.65 30.70 -2.87
C GLY A 157 -9.17 31.99 -2.20
N VAL A 158 -9.19 32.04 -0.86
CA VAL A 158 -8.75 33.23 -0.08
C VAL A 158 -7.27 33.57 -0.36
N ILE A 159 -6.39 32.59 -0.49
CA ILE A 159 -4.96 32.82 -0.79
C ILE A 159 -4.67 33.01 -2.30
N GLY A 160 -5.71 33.13 -3.13
CA GLY A 160 -5.60 33.43 -4.56
C GLY A 160 -5.14 32.27 -5.44
N LEU A 161 -5.30 31.00 -5.01
CA LEU A 161 -5.07 29.85 -5.87
C LEU A 161 -6.29 29.61 -6.77
N ALA A 162 -6.02 29.30 -8.05
CA ALA A 162 -7.06 29.02 -9.03
C ALA A 162 -7.97 27.86 -8.58
N ALA A 163 -9.27 27.96 -8.86
CA ALA A 163 -10.22 26.90 -8.56
C ALA A 163 -9.80 25.58 -9.23
N ALA A 164 -9.83 24.50 -8.46
CA ALA A 164 -9.55 23.16 -8.95
C ALA A 164 -10.26 22.14 -8.05
N PRO A 165 -10.68 21.00 -8.60
CA PRO A 165 -11.29 19.94 -7.78
C PRO A 165 -10.31 19.41 -6.73
N ALA A 166 -10.86 18.88 -5.64
CA ALA A 166 -10.04 18.18 -4.65
C ALA A 166 -9.45 16.90 -5.27
N SER A 167 -8.20 16.62 -4.93
CA SER A 167 -7.41 15.53 -5.51
C SER A 167 -7.23 14.36 -4.53
N LYS A 168 -6.53 13.34 -5.00
CA LYS A 168 -6.09 12.17 -4.22
C LYS A 168 -4.61 11.93 -4.42
N TRP A 169 -3.97 11.34 -3.41
CA TRP A 169 -2.63 10.79 -3.59
C TRP A 169 -2.68 9.35 -4.13
N ASN A 170 -1.74 9.03 -4.97
CA ASN A 170 -1.52 7.66 -5.43
C ASN A 170 -0.68 6.82 -4.46
N PHE A 171 -0.06 7.46 -3.47
CA PHE A 171 0.76 6.87 -2.42
C PHE A 171 0.12 7.08 -1.04
N SER A 172 0.66 6.41 -0.01
CA SER A 172 0.18 6.53 1.37
C SER A 172 0.85 7.69 2.10
N THR A 173 0.09 8.39 2.94
CA THR A 173 0.56 9.45 3.83
C THR A 173 0.22 9.12 5.28
N ASN A 174 0.59 9.95 6.24
CA ASN A 174 0.16 9.82 7.64
C ASN A 174 -1.36 9.88 7.83
N GLY A 175 -2.11 10.31 6.80
CA GLY A 175 -3.57 10.23 6.75
C GLY A 175 -4.13 8.80 6.95
N ILE A 176 -3.32 7.77 6.70
CA ILE A 176 -3.66 6.37 7.04
C ILE A 176 -4.03 6.21 8.51
N TYR A 177 -3.32 6.92 9.37
CA TYR A 177 -3.54 6.82 10.80
C TYR A 177 -4.74 7.67 11.23
N TRP A 178 -4.71 8.95 10.91
CA TRP A 178 -5.76 9.89 11.34
C TRP A 178 -7.11 9.56 10.71
N ALA A 179 -7.18 9.56 9.38
CA ALA A 179 -8.43 9.30 8.67
C ALA A 179 -8.74 7.79 8.57
N GLY A 180 -7.73 6.98 8.25
CA GLY A 180 -7.93 5.57 7.97
C GLY A 180 -8.16 4.70 9.20
N LYS A 181 -7.38 4.89 10.28
CA LYS A 181 -7.48 4.07 11.51
C LYS A 181 -8.27 4.76 12.62
N ALA A 182 -8.03 6.04 12.86
CA ALA A 182 -8.65 6.77 13.96
C ALA A 182 -9.99 7.42 13.61
N GLY A 183 -10.38 7.45 12.33
CA GLY A 183 -11.64 8.05 11.88
C GLY A 183 -11.69 9.58 12.05
N ILE A 184 -10.53 10.23 12.19
CA ILE A 184 -10.42 11.68 12.35
C ILE A 184 -10.45 12.33 10.97
N PRO A 185 -11.42 13.23 10.68
CA PRO A 185 -11.47 13.91 9.40
C PRO A 185 -10.15 14.62 9.08
N SER A 186 -9.60 14.34 7.90
CA SER A 186 -8.30 14.82 7.49
C SER A 186 -8.31 15.24 6.02
N ILE A 187 -7.60 16.30 5.70
CA ILE A 187 -7.27 16.69 4.33
C ILE A 187 -5.77 16.89 4.22
N GLY A 188 -5.26 16.80 3.01
CA GLY A 188 -3.88 17.12 2.73
C GLY A 188 -3.76 18.39 1.91
N PHE A 189 -2.69 19.11 2.15
CA PHE A 189 -2.25 20.23 1.36
C PHE A 189 -0.75 20.44 1.59
N GLY A 190 -0.01 20.80 0.57
CA GLY A 190 1.42 21.08 0.74
C GLY A 190 2.06 21.69 -0.49
N PRO A 191 3.23 22.32 -0.28
CA PRO A 191 4.07 22.78 -1.37
C PRO A 191 4.86 21.60 -1.92
N GLY A 192 5.20 21.54 -3.12
CA GLY A 192 5.99 20.47 -3.72
C GLY A 192 5.21 19.70 -4.76
N ASP A 193 5.97 18.99 -5.58
CA ASP A 193 5.46 18.13 -6.64
C ASP A 193 5.68 16.66 -6.26
N GLU A 194 4.59 15.91 -6.15
CA GLU A 194 4.65 14.47 -5.81
C GLU A 194 5.46 13.64 -6.83
N VAL A 195 5.62 14.12 -8.06
CA VAL A 195 6.40 13.45 -9.11
C VAL A 195 7.90 13.44 -8.79
N THR A 196 8.39 14.42 -8.06
CA THR A 196 9.80 14.51 -7.68
C THR A 196 10.11 13.86 -6.34
N ALA A 197 9.09 13.49 -5.57
CA ALA A 197 9.26 12.86 -4.26
C ALA A 197 10.14 11.59 -4.34
N HIS A 198 11.07 11.45 -3.40
CA HIS A 198 12.05 10.35 -3.34
C HIS A 198 13.04 10.28 -4.51
N THR A 199 13.20 11.35 -5.29
CA THR A 199 14.22 11.46 -6.34
C THR A 199 15.40 12.30 -5.87
N VAL A 200 16.53 12.20 -6.59
CA VAL A 200 17.71 13.05 -6.33
C VAL A 200 17.47 14.53 -6.67
N ASN A 201 16.40 14.83 -7.39
CA ASN A 201 15.99 16.19 -7.79
C ASN A 201 14.79 16.69 -6.97
N ASP A 202 14.44 16.01 -5.87
CA ASP A 202 13.36 16.43 -5.00
C ASP A 202 13.62 17.85 -4.47
N SER A 203 12.66 18.73 -4.69
CA SER A 203 12.81 20.14 -4.39
C SER A 203 11.46 20.82 -4.15
N VAL A 204 11.48 21.94 -3.45
CA VAL A 204 10.29 22.74 -3.20
C VAL A 204 10.59 24.23 -3.42
N SER A 205 9.65 24.93 -4.03
CA SER A 205 9.71 26.39 -4.18
C SER A 205 9.47 27.07 -2.82
N LEU A 206 10.33 28.03 -2.44
CA LEU A 206 10.10 28.84 -1.24
C LEU A 206 8.80 29.65 -1.33
N ALA A 207 8.42 30.09 -2.52
CA ALA A 207 7.15 30.79 -2.73
C ALA A 207 5.97 29.86 -2.41
N ASP A 208 6.04 28.56 -2.78
CA ASP A 208 5.01 27.59 -2.47
C ASP A 208 4.97 27.24 -0.97
N VAL A 209 6.12 27.25 -0.28
CA VAL A 209 6.18 27.09 1.19
C VAL A 209 5.42 28.24 1.88
N VAL A 210 5.64 29.48 1.44
CA VAL A 210 4.91 30.66 1.95
C VAL A 210 3.42 30.50 1.68
N LYS A 211 3.02 30.14 0.46
CA LYS A 211 1.62 29.90 0.11
C LYS A 211 0.98 28.80 0.94
N ALA A 212 1.68 27.71 1.22
CA ALA A 212 1.17 26.65 2.10
C ALA A 212 0.98 27.15 3.54
N THR A 213 1.87 28.03 4.03
CA THR A 213 1.74 28.65 5.34
C THR A 213 0.50 29.55 5.41
N GLU A 214 0.26 30.38 4.39
CA GLU A 214 -0.96 31.19 4.26
C GLU A 214 -2.22 30.31 4.27
N PHE A 215 -2.19 29.19 3.52
CA PHE A 215 -3.29 28.23 3.49
C PHE A 215 -3.65 27.69 4.88
N TYR A 216 -2.66 27.23 5.65
CA TYR A 216 -2.94 26.67 6.98
C TYR A 216 -3.46 27.72 7.96
N ALA A 217 -2.96 28.96 7.88
CA ALA A 217 -3.46 30.07 8.70
C ALA A 217 -4.93 30.38 8.40
N VAL A 218 -5.28 30.44 7.11
CA VAL A 218 -6.67 30.68 6.67
C VAL A 218 -7.56 29.47 7.00
N LEU A 219 -7.10 28.25 6.73
CA LEU A 219 -7.88 27.02 6.99
C LEU A 219 -8.37 26.98 8.45
N ALA A 220 -7.51 27.30 9.41
CA ALA A 220 -7.88 27.32 10.82
C ALA A 220 -9.07 28.23 11.12
N SER A 221 -9.27 29.31 10.35
CA SER A 221 -10.41 30.23 10.48
C SER A 221 -11.67 29.78 9.72
N GLN A 222 -11.56 28.80 8.82
CA GLN A 222 -12.66 28.29 8.00
C GLN A 222 -13.28 27.02 8.56
N ILE A 223 -12.65 26.37 9.53
CA ILE A 223 -13.19 25.15 10.16
C ILE A 223 -14.27 25.58 11.17
N PRO A 224 -15.53 25.13 11.03
CA PRO A 224 -16.56 25.41 12.02
C PRO A 224 -16.20 24.73 13.35
N LEU A 225 -16.31 25.51 14.44
CA LEU A 225 -16.12 25.04 15.81
C LEU A 225 -17.27 24.12 16.26
#